data_d3b161e04b041698b6323521db192e1e
#
_entry.id   d3b161e04b041698b6323521db192e1e
#
_cell.length_a   1.000
_cell.length_b   1.000
_cell.length_c   1.000
_cell.angle_alpha   90.00
_cell.angle_beta   90.00
_cell.angle_gamma   90.00
#
_symmetry.space_group_name_H-M   'P 1'
#
loop_
_entity.id
_entity.type
_entity.pdbx_description
1 polymer ?
#
loop_
_entity_poly.entity_id
_entity_poly.type
_entity_poly.pdbx_seq_one_letter_code
_entity_poly.pdbx_strand_id
1 'polypeptide(L)'
;MTKYISSTINHFILSIGLLIMIVPIWIIFASSTHSSLFINTNGLQFFLGDNFIDNYSRVLFKQSGFFNEITALKMFFNSFVMATGIATLSVITSLMAAYGLVYFKVKYATFIFWLIFITLLVPLELRIMPSYIVMSKLNLVNTFAGLILPISASAIATFFFRQFYKSIPDELLEAAKLDGTNSFRFFIDFLIPLSKTMIAAVFIFMFVFGYNQYLWPLIMTTSEQYWTVVMGLK
;
A
#
# COMPACT_ATOMS: atom_id res chain seq x y z
N MET A 1 -31.97 19.71 -24.35
CA MET A 1 -32.52 18.34 -24.32
C MET A 1 -31.40 17.28 -24.48
N THR A 2 -30.52 17.39 -25.45
CA THR A 2 -29.37 16.46 -25.68
C THR A 2 -28.44 16.29 -24.50
N LYS A 3 -28.12 17.34 -23.72
CA LYS A 3 -27.23 17.30 -22.56
C LYS A 3 -27.78 16.46 -21.38
N TYR A 4 -29.09 16.47 -21.15
CA TYR A 4 -29.76 15.69 -20.11
C TYR A 4 -29.85 14.20 -20.50
N ILE A 5 -30.15 13.90 -21.77
CA ILE A 5 -30.19 12.53 -22.30
C ILE A 5 -28.79 11.88 -22.19
N SER A 6 -27.76 12.62 -22.57
CA SER A 6 -26.36 12.16 -22.41
C SER A 6 -26.00 11.88 -20.93
N SER A 7 -26.42 12.75 -20.01
CA SER A 7 -26.20 12.56 -18.57
C SER A 7 -26.91 11.31 -18.05
N THR A 8 -28.14 11.06 -18.42
CA THR A 8 -28.92 9.89 -18.00
C THR A 8 -28.30 8.59 -18.51
N ILE A 9 -27.84 8.54 -19.76
CA ILE A 9 -27.17 7.39 -20.35
C ILE A 9 -25.85 7.13 -19.61
N ASN A 10 -25.07 8.17 -19.31
CA ASN A 10 -23.81 8.02 -18.59
C ASN A 10 -24.05 7.46 -17.17
N HIS A 11 -25.04 7.97 -16.44
CA HIS A 11 -25.38 7.42 -15.12
C HIS A 11 -25.84 5.96 -15.19
N PHE A 12 -26.61 5.60 -16.22
CA PHE A 12 -27.06 4.23 -16.42
C PHE A 12 -25.88 3.28 -16.67
N ILE A 13 -24.94 3.66 -17.57
CA ILE A 13 -23.72 2.88 -17.83
C ILE A 13 -22.88 2.73 -16.58
N LEU A 14 -22.67 3.83 -15.83
CA LEU A 14 -21.91 3.81 -14.58
C LEU A 14 -22.58 2.94 -13.52
N SER A 15 -23.90 2.96 -13.42
CA SER A 15 -24.66 2.11 -12.48
C SER A 15 -24.52 0.63 -12.81
N ILE A 16 -24.56 0.25 -14.10
CA ILE A 16 -24.31 -1.12 -14.52
C ILE A 16 -22.88 -1.54 -14.16
N GLY A 17 -21.88 -0.71 -14.46
CA GLY A 17 -20.49 -0.97 -14.09
C GLY A 17 -20.32 -1.16 -12.58
N LEU A 18 -20.98 -0.34 -11.78
CA LEU A 18 -20.97 -0.45 -10.31
C LEU A 18 -21.60 -1.76 -9.85
N LEU A 19 -22.75 -2.14 -10.41
CA LEU A 19 -23.41 -3.41 -10.06
C LEU A 19 -22.53 -4.62 -10.40
N ILE A 20 -21.89 -4.63 -11.57
CA ILE A 20 -20.97 -5.71 -11.96
C ILE A 20 -19.82 -5.86 -10.96
N MET A 21 -19.34 -4.76 -10.38
CA MET A 21 -18.27 -4.80 -9.37
C MET A 21 -18.77 -5.19 -7.97
N ILE A 22 -19.96 -4.74 -7.57
CA ILE A 22 -20.51 -4.98 -6.23
C ILE A 22 -21.08 -6.39 -6.09
N VAL A 23 -21.73 -6.93 -7.12
CA VAL A 23 -22.40 -8.23 -7.04
C VAL A 23 -21.48 -9.36 -6.60
N PRO A 24 -20.28 -9.57 -7.13
CA PRO A 24 -19.37 -10.62 -6.65
C PRO A 24 -18.98 -10.42 -5.17
N ILE A 25 -18.73 -9.18 -4.74
CA ILE A 25 -18.39 -8.86 -3.34
C ILE A 25 -19.57 -9.18 -2.43
N TRP A 26 -20.78 -8.80 -2.86
CA TRP A 26 -22.01 -9.11 -2.14
C TRP A 26 -22.24 -10.62 -1.99
N ILE A 27 -22.06 -11.40 -3.06
CA ILE A 27 -22.22 -12.85 -3.02
C ILE A 27 -21.24 -13.48 -2.04
N ILE A 28 -19.97 -13.05 -2.02
CA ILE A 28 -18.98 -13.53 -1.05
C ILE A 28 -19.40 -13.17 0.37
N PHE A 29 -19.83 -11.92 0.59
CA PHE A 29 -20.31 -11.46 1.90
C PHE A 29 -21.55 -12.26 2.34
N ALA A 30 -22.58 -12.39 1.49
CA ALA A 30 -23.77 -13.14 1.80
C ALA A 30 -23.45 -14.62 2.09
N SER A 31 -22.60 -15.24 1.28
CA SER A 31 -22.16 -16.62 1.49
C SER A 31 -21.42 -16.80 2.82
N SER A 32 -20.61 -15.83 3.25
CA SER A 32 -19.88 -15.90 4.51
C SER A 32 -20.78 -15.92 5.75
N THR A 33 -22.05 -15.56 5.60
CA THR A 33 -23.04 -15.59 6.69
C THR A 33 -23.73 -16.95 6.88
N HIS A 34 -23.43 -17.94 6.05
CA HIS A 34 -23.96 -19.30 6.15
C HIS A 34 -22.97 -20.26 6.83
N SER A 35 -23.44 -21.42 7.24
CA SER A 35 -22.55 -22.48 7.74
C SER A 35 -21.73 -23.11 6.61
N SER A 36 -20.51 -23.59 6.93
CA SER A 36 -19.63 -24.23 5.96
C SER A 36 -20.29 -25.43 5.27
N LEU A 37 -21.08 -26.20 6.02
CA LEU A 37 -21.81 -27.36 5.48
C LEU A 37 -22.83 -26.90 4.43
N PHE A 38 -23.59 -25.84 4.72
CA PHE A 38 -24.59 -25.30 3.80
C PHE A 38 -23.95 -24.79 2.49
N ILE A 39 -22.84 -24.08 2.57
CA ILE A 39 -22.14 -23.58 1.38
C ILE A 39 -21.54 -24.72 0.55
N ASN A 40 -20.99 -25.75 1.20
CA ASN A 40 -20.44 -26.93 0.48
C ASN A 40 -21.49 -27.71 -0.26
N THR A 41 -22.74 -27.72 0.23
CA THR A 41 -23.85 -28.46 -0.43
C THR A 41 -24.62 -27.64 -1.43
N ASN A 42 -24.82 -26.33 -1.17
CA ASN A 42 -25.71 -25.46 -1.97
C ASN A 42 -24.94 -24.41 -2.82
N GLY A 43 -23.64 -24.34 -2.68
CA GLY A 43 -22.82 -23.35 -3.37
C GLY A 43 -22.98 -21.93 -2.81
N LEU A 44 -22.45 -20.95 -3.56
CA LEU A 44 -22.47 -19.53 -3.18
C LEU A 44 -23.91 -18.99 -3.13
N GLN A 45 -24.18 -18.14 -2.13
CA GLN A 45 -25.51 -17.61 -1.83
C GLN A 45 -25.60 -16.11 -2.09
N PHE A 46 -26.78 -15.66 -2.53
CA PHE A 46 -27.07 -14.24 -2.74
C PHE A 46 -27.74 -13.60 -1.51
N PHE A 47 -28.50 -14.37 -0.73
CA PHE A 47 -29.19 -13.92 0.48
C PHE A 47 -28.36 -14.19 1.72
N LEU A 48 -28.58 -13.39 2.76
CA LEU A 48 -27.90 -13.54 4.05
C LEU A 48 -28.40 -14.79 4.79
N GLY A 49 -27.49 -15.45 5.50
CA GLY A 49 -27.79 -16.56 6.41
C GLY A 49 -27.73 -16.12 7.89
N ASP A 50 -28.00 -17.06 8.78
CA ASP A 50 -28.15 -16.79 10.21
C ASP A 50 -26.85 -16.94 11.02
N ASN A 51 -25.75 -17.37 10.40
CA ASN A 51 -24.48 -17.67 11.06
C ASN A 51 -23.49 -16.51 11.07
N PHE A 52 -23.91 -15.27 10.76
CA PHE A 52 -23.02 -14.11 10.67
C PHE A 52 -22.19 -13.91 11.95
N ILE A 53 -22.86 -13.79 13.09
CA ILE A 53 -22.20 -13.51 14.38
C ILE A 53 -21.24 -14.64 14.75
N ASP A 54 -21.68 -15.89 14.61
CA ASP A 54 -20.87 -17.06 14.97
C ASP A 54 -19.64 -17.20 14.09
N ASN A 55 -19.78 -17.06 12.77
CA ASN A 55 -18.68 -17.17 11.84
C ASN A 55 -17.65 -16.06 12.07
N TYR A 56 -18.11 -14.80 12.13
CA TYR A 56 -17.20 -13.66 12.29
C TYR A 56 -16.57 -13.62 13.68
N SER A 57 -17.30 -13.93 14.75
CA SER A 57 -16.72 -13.99 16.09
C SER A 57 -15.68 -15.11 16.21
N ARG A 58 -15.94 -16.25 15.59
CA ARG A 58 -15.01 -17.37 15.57
C ARG A 58 -13.73 -17.00 14.82
N VAL A 59 -13.83 -16.45 13.61
CA VAL A 59 -12.67 -16.10 12.79
C VAL A 59 -11.86 -14.97 13.42
N LEU A 60 -12.52 -13.93 13.94
CA LEU A 60 -11.82 -12.74 14.44
C LEU A 60 -11.15 -12.96 15.79
N PHE A 61 -11.82 -13.69 16.71
CA PHE A 61 -11.42 -13.72 18.12
C PHE A 61 -10.99 -15.10 18.63
N LYS A 62 -11.30 -16.17 17.90
CA LYS A 62 -10.85 -17.51 18.31
C LYS A 62 -9.67 -17.94 17.46
N GLN A 63 -8.74 -18.60 18.11
CA GLN A 63 -7.70 -19.38 17.44
C GLN A 63 -8.41 -20.56 16.77
N SER A 64 -8.52 -20.56 15.47
CA SER A 64 -9.25 -21.61 14.75
C SER A 64 -8.55 -21.93 13.42
N GLY A 65 -8.61 -23.20 13.04
CA GLY A 65 -8.02 -23.67 11.80
C GLY A 65 -6.56 -24.03 11.90
N PHE A 66 -5.77 -23.57 10.94
CA PHE A 66 -4.35 -23.91 10.80
C PHE A 66 -3.42 -23.14 11.74
N PHE A 67 -3.94 -22.20 12.54
CA PHE A 67 -3.15 -21.29 13.39
C PHE A 67 -3.37 -21.64 14.86
N ASN A 68 -2.29 -21.96 15.55
CA ASN A 68 -2.35 -22.35 16.95
C ASN A 68 -2.17 -21.15 17.92
N GLU A 69 -1.56 -20.05 17.46
CA GLU A 69 -1.13 -18.97 18.34
C GLU A 69 -1.70 -17.60 17.97
N ILE A 70 -2.30 -17.43 16.78
CA ILE A 70 -2.72 -16.12 16.30
C ILE A 70 -4.19 -16.10 15.86
N THR A 71 -4.86 -14.97 16.05
CA THR A 71 -6.23 -14.71 15.58
C THR A 71 -6.20 -13.90 14.27
N ALA A 72 -7.26 -13.99 13.46
CA ALA A 72 -7.36 -13.19 12.25
C ALA A 72 -7.30 -11.68 12.56
N LEU A 73 -7.90 -11.22 13.66
CA LEU A 73 -7.81 -9.82 14.09
C LEU A 73 -6.35 -9.38 14.27
N LYS A 74 -5.51 -10.21 14.88
CA LYS A 74 -4.08 -9.91 15.04
C LYS A 74 -3.36 -9.88 13.69
N MET A 75 -3.68 -10.78 12.76
CA MET A 75 -3.12 -10.75 11.40
C MET A 75 -3.53 -9.47 10.65
N PHE A 76 -4.79 -9.03 10.75
CA PHE A 76 -5.23 -7.74 10.20
C PHE A 76 -4.44 -6.57 10.78
N PHE A 77 -4.24 -6.55 12.10
CA PHE A 77 -3.42 -5.55 12.77
C PHE A 77 -1.97 -5.56 12.26
N ASN A 78 -1.35 -6.73 12.15
CA ASN A 78 0.00 -6.88 11.63
C ASN A 78 0.11 -6.35 10.18
N SER A 79 -0.84 -6.72 9.32
CA SER A 79 -0.91 -6.23 7.94
C SER A 79 -1.04 -4.70 7.89
N PHE A 80 -1.89 -4.13 8.75
CA PHE A 80 -2.09 -2.69 8.82
C PHE A 80 -0.82 -1.97 9.28
N VAL A 81 -0.14 -2.45 10.32
CA VAL A 81 1.12 -1.89 10.81
C VAL A 81 2.21 -1.96 9.75
N MET A 82 2.37 -3.13 9.11
CA MET A 82 3.35 -3.32 8.03
C MET A 82 3.05 -2.38 6.85
N ALA A 83 1.83 -2.36 6.35
CA ALA A 83 1.44 -1.54 5.20
C ALA A 83 1.60 -0.04 5.47
N THR A 84 1.17 0.42 6.66
CA THR A 84 1.30 1.83 7.08
C THR A 84 2.77 2.21 7.23
N GLY A 85 3.59 1.34 7.83
CA GLY A 85 5.03 1.57 7.97
C GLY A 85 5.73 1.67 6.62
N ILE A 86 5.45 0.74 5.70
CA ILE A 86 5.98 0.78 4.32
C ILE A 86 5.55 2.07 3.63
N ALA A 87 4.26 2.41 3.64
CA ALA A 87 3.74 3.59 2.97
C ALA A 87 4.36 4.89 3.51
N THR A 88 4.40 5.03 4.84
CA THR A 88 4.96 6.23 5.50
C THR A 88 6.44 6.41 5.19
N LEU A 89 7.25 5.37 5.37
CA LEU A 89 8.68 5.45 5.09
C LEU A 89 8.96 5.65 3.60
N SER A 90 8.21 4.99 2.71
CA SER A 90 8.34 5.19 1.26
C SER A 90 8.02 6.63 0.86
N VAL A 91 6.99 7.24 1.42
CA VAL A 91 6.64 8.64 1.16
C VAL A 91 7.76 9.55 1.65
N ILE A 92 8.21 9.40 2.89
CA ILE A 92 9.25 10.26 3.48
C ILE A 92 10.55 10.16 2.68
N THR A 93 11.06 8.95 2.45
CA THR A 93 12.33 8.76 1.74
C THR A 93 12.26 9.23 0.30
N SER A 94 11.13 9.02 -0.37
CA SER A 94 10.93 9.43 -1.77
C SER A 94 10.74 10.93 -1.94
N LEU A 95 10.03 11.61 -1.00
CA LEU A 95 9.95 13.08 -0.98
C LEU A 95 11.34 13.70 -0.84
N MET A 96 12.15 13.21 0.11
CA MET A 96 13.51 13.70 0.32
C MET A 96 14.42 13.42 -0.87
N ALA A 97 14.35 12.22 -1.44
CA ALA A 97 15.13 11.85 -2.63
C ALA A 97 14.75 12.70 -3.85
N ALA A 98 13.46 12.89 -4.11
CA ALA A 98 12.97 13.73 -5.19
C ALA A 98 13.38 15.20 -4.99
N TYR A 99 13.30 15.71 -3.75
CA TYR A 99 13.75 17.06 -3.40
C TYR A 99 15.24 17.25 -3.72
N GLY A 100 16.07 16.30 -3.29
CA GLY A 100 17.51 16.34 -3.59
C GLY A 100 17.80 16.31 -5.10
N LEU A 101 17.09 15.48 -5.85
CA LEU A 101 17.29 15.31 -7.29
C LEU A 101 16.81 16.50 -8.14
N VAL A 102 15.84 17.29 -7.66
CA VAL A 102 15.24 18.38 -8.44
C VAL A 102 15.84 19.74 -8.04
N TYR A 103 15.94 20.03 -6.76
CA TYR A 103 16.24 21.37 -6.27
C TYR A 103 17.70 21.58 -5.85
N PHE A 104 18.44 20.50 -5.53
CA PHE A 104 19.88 20.61 -5.31
C PHE A 104 20.61 20.46 -6.65
N LYS A 105 21.58 21.30 -6.94
CA LYS A 105 22.38 21.28 -8.17
C LYS A 105 23.33 20.06 -8.21
N VAL A 106 22.78 18.84 -8.08
CA VAL A 106 23.56 17.60 -8.11
C VAL A 106 24.05 17.36 -9.55
N LYS A 107 25.36 17.30 -9.76
CA LYS A 107 26.02 17.20 -11.08
C LYS A 107 25.47 16.06 -11.94
N TYR A 108 25.06 14.95 -11.36
CA TYR A 108 24.58 13.76 -12.07
C TYR A 108 23.14 13.36 -11.65
N ALA A 109 22.29 14.32 -11.26
CA ALA A 109 20.95 14.06 -10.79
C ALA A 109 20.11 13.16 -11.72
N THR A 110 20.18 13.43 -13.03
CA THR A 110 19.46 12.64 -14.03
C THR A 110 20.00 11.20 -14.11
N PHE A 111 21.30 11.02 -14.06
CA PHE A 111 21.92 9.69 -14.07
C PHE A 111 21.56 8.90 -12.80
N ILE A 112 21.67 9.54 -11.64
CA ILE A 112 21.27 8.94 -10.34
C ILE A 112 19.79 8.55 -10.37
N PHE A 113 18.94 9.41 -10.91
CA PHE A 113 17.53 9.08 -11.09
C PHE A 113 17.33 7.83 -11.95
N TRP A 114 18.01 7.72 -13.09
CA TRP A 114 17.90 6.55 -13.94
C TRP A 114 18.44 5.28 -13.28
N LEU A 115 19.50 5.38 -12.48
CA LEU A 115 19.98 4.26 -11.67
C LEU A 115 18.90 3.76 -10.69
N ILE A 116 18.24 4.69 -9.98
CA ILE A 116 17.12 4.36 -9.07
C ILE A 116 15.98 3.73 -9.88
N PHE A 117 15.63 4.32 -11.03
CA PHE A 117 14.51 3.86 -11.85
C PHE A 117 14.73 2.44 -12.43
N ILE A 118 15.95 2.13 -12.86
CA ILE A 118 16.32 0.80 -13.38
C ILE A 118 16.10 -0.29 -12.32
N THR A 119 16.19 0.03 -11.02
CA THR A 119 15.90 -0.96 -9.96
C THR A 119 14.47 -1.49 -9.99
N LEU A 120 13.52 -0.77 -10.63
CA LEU A 120 12.15 -1.25 -10.85
C LEU A 120 12.08 -2.44 -11.80
N LEU A 121 13.05 -2.57 -12.71
CA LEU A 121 13.12 -3.69 -13.68
C LEU A 121 13.56 -4.99 -13.01
N VAL A 122 14.14 -4.91 -11.82
CA VAL A 122 14.54 -6.10 -11.05
C VAL A 122 13.32 -6.63 -10.27
N PRO A 123 12.79 -7.82 -10.63
CA PRO A 123 11.68 -8.41 -9.92
C PRO A 123 11.95 -8.52 -8.42
N LEU A 124 10.89 -8.36 -7.61
CA LEU A 124 11.00 -8.42 -6.15
C LEU A 124 11.57 -9.78 -5.70
N GLU A 125 11.18 -10.84 -6.39
CA GLU A 125 11.57 -12.22 -6.12
C GLU A 125 13.10 -12.41 -6.14
N LEU A 126 13.80 -11.75 -7.06
CA LEU A 126 15.26 -11.82 -7.14
C LEU A 126 15.96 -11.11 -5.98
N ARG A 127 15.30 -10.13 -5.37
CA ARG A 127 15.87 -9.35 -4.24
C ARG A 127 15.55 -9.96 -2.88
N ILE A 128 14.60 -10.88 -2.80
CA ILE A 128 14.14 -11.46 -1.53
C ILE A 128 15.29 -12.11 -0.76
N MET A 129 16.03 -13.04 -1.37
CA MET A 129 17.10 -13.77 -0.67
C MET A 129 18.25 -12.87 -0.22
N PRO A 130 18.81 -11.98 -1.07
CA PRO A 130 19.82 -11.02 -0.60
C PRO A 130 19.32 -10.13 0.53
N SER A 131 18.07 -9.64 0.45
CA SER A 131 17.49 -8.82 1.50
C SER A 131 17.29 -9.59 2.81
N TYR A 132 16.85 -10.85 2.75
CA TYR A 132 16.73 -11.72 3.91
C TYR A 132 18.08 -11.91 4.60
N ILE A 133 19.16 -12.19 3.85
CA ILE A 133 20.51 -12.37 4.42
C ILE A 133 20.95 -11.11 5.19
N VAL A 134 20.68 -9.92 4.62
CA VAL A 134 21.01 -8.64 5.29
C VAL A 134 20.18 -8.48 6.57
N MET A 135 18.87 -8.70 6.50
CA MET A 135 18.00 -8.57 7.67
C MET A 135 18.31 -9.59 8.76
N SER A 136 18.68 -10.82 8.38
CA SER A 136 19.12 -11.86 9.31
C SER A 136 20.41 -11.46 10.04
N LYS A 137 21.40 -10.92 9.33
CA LYS A 137 22.64 -10.41 9.93
C LYS A 137 22.42 -9.24 10.89
N LEU A 138 21.36 -8.45 10.65
CA LEU A 138 20.93 -7.34 11.50
C LEU A 138 20.03 -7.79 12.67
N ASN A 139 19.74 -9.09 12.81
CA ASN A 139 18.82 -9.66 13.80
C ASN A 139 17.39 -9.06 13.71
N LEU A 140 16.91 -8.76 12.49
CA LEU A 140 15.61 -8.18 12.23
C LEU A 140 14.56 -9.20 11.74
N VAL A 141 14.89 -10.49 11.67
CA VAL A 141 13.93 -11.58 11.41
C VAL A 141 12.91 -11.62 12.55
N ASN A 142 11.63 -11.89 12.23
CA ASN A 142 10.52 -11.83 13.20
C ASN A 142 10.36 -10.46 13.88
N THR A 143 10.51 -9.36 13.13
CA THR A 143 10.26 -8.01 13.63
C THR A 143 9.51 -7.18 12.59
N PHE A 144 8.74 -6.18 13.04
CA PHE A 144 8.13 -5.20 12.13
C PHE A 144 9.19 -4.39 11.35
N ALA A 145 10.34 -4.11 11.94
CA ALA A 145 11.44 -3.43 11.25
C ALA A 145 11.91 -4.23 10.04
N GLY A 146 12.11 -5.55 10.20
CA GLY A 146 12.47 -6.45 9.10
C GLY A 146 11.41 -6.55 8.02
N LEU A 147 10.12 -6.47 8.39
CA LEU A 147 9.02 -6.47 7.44
C LEU A 147 8.91 -5.16 6.65
N ILE A 148 9.27 -4.02 7.24
CA ILE A 148 9.01 -2.69 6.71
C ILE A 148 10.23 -2.12 5.96
N LEU A 149 11.42 -2.13 6.58
CA LEU A 149 12.60 -1.39 6.08
C LEU A 149 13.02 -1.77 4.66
N PRO A 150 13.15 -3.06 4.29
CA PRO A 150 13.66 -3.43 2.96
C PRO A 150 12.72 -3.04 1.81
N ILE A 151 11.43 -2.92 2.08
CA ILE A 151 10.41 -2.59 1.08
C ILE A 151 10.16 -1.07 1.02
N SER A 152 10.51 -0.32 2.05
CA SER A 152 10.20 1.12 2.15
C SER A 152 10.99 2.01 1.19
N ALA A 153 12.08 1.54 0.59
CA ALA A 153 12.80 2.27 -0.45
C ALA A 153 12.12 2.05 -1.81
N SER A 154 11.27 3.00 -2.23
CA SER A 154 10.45 2.88 -3.43
C SER A 154 10.93 3.79 -4.57
N ALA A 155 11.46 3.18 -5.65
CA ALA A 155 11.84 3.92 -6.84
C ALA A 155 10.61 4.51 -7.57
N ILE A 156 9.46 3.82 -7.54
CA ILE A 156 8.22 4.31 -8.15
C ILE A 156 7.67 5.54 -7.40
N ALA A 157 7.72 5.55 -6.08
CA ALA A 157 7.32 6.71 -5.29
C ALA A 157 8.27 7.91 -5.54
N THR A 158 9.58 7.66 -5.62
CA THR A 158 10.58 8.67 -5.99
C THR A 158 10.34 9.24 -7.38
N PHE A 159 9.94 8.39 -8.34
CA PHE A 159 9.57 8.82 -9.68
C PHE A 159 8.37 9.78 -9.66
N PHE A 160 7.29 9.42 -8.98
CA PHE A 160 6.10 10.27 -8.90
C PHE A 160 6.39 11.62 -8.26
N PHE A 161 7.08 11.67 -7.13
CA PHE A 161 7.43 12.93 -6.49
C PHE A 161 8.39 13.77 -7.35
N ARG A 162 9.37 13.14 -8.01
CA ARG A 162 10.26 13.88 -8.91
C ARG A 162 9.51 14.50 -10.09
N GLN A 163 8.57 13.77 -10.71
CA GLN A 163 7.78 14.32 -11.81
C GLN A 163 6.87 15.44 -11.33
N PHE A 164 6.27 15.28 -10.17
CA PHE A 164 5.47 16.33 -9.56
C PHE A 164 6.31 17.59 -9.26
N TYR A 165 7.48 17.45 -8.64
CA TYR A 165 8.35 18.58 -8.35
C TYR A 165 8.86 19.30 -9.60
N LYS A 166 9.08 18.57 -10.68
CA LYS A 166 9.43 19.16 -11.98
C LYS A 166 8.28 19.91 -12.66
N SER A 167 7.04 19.69 -12.24
CA SER A 167 5.88 20.45 -12.73
C SER A 167 5.62 21.74 -11.96
N ILE A 168 6.30 21.95 -10.84
CA ILE A 168 6.20 23.17 -10.06
C ILE A 168 7.03 24.27 -10.77
N PRO A 169 6.45 25.46 -11.01
CA PRO A 169 7.16 26.56 -11.66
C PRO A 169 8.38 27.03 -10.85
N ASP A 170 9.48 27.32 -11.55
CA ASP A 170 10.73 27.78 -10.92
C ASP A 170 10.57 29.14 -10.22
N GLU A 171 9.63 29.96 -10.67
CA GLU A 171 9.29 31.27 -10.08
C GLU A 171 8.91 31.16 -8.59
N LEU A 172 8.30 30.04 -8.19
CA LEU A 172 7.97 29.81 -6.78
C LEU A 172 9.22 29.66 -5.92
N LEU A 173 10.23 28.96 -6.43
CA LEU A 173 11.52 28.82 -5.75
C LEU A 173 12.26 30.16 -5.68
N GLU A 174 12.21 30.95 -6.77
CA GLU A 174 12.85 32.28 -6.83
C GLU A 174 12.17 33.23 -5.85
N ALA A 175 10.85 33.30 -5.81
CA ALA A 175 10.10 34.11 -4.83
C ALA A 175 10.44 33.72 -3.39
N ALA A 176 10.45 32.41 -3.06
CA ALA A 176 10.83 31.96 -1.73
C ALA A 176 12.27 32.35 -1.32
N LYS A 177 13.20 32.36 -2.28
CA LYS A 177 14.58 32.84 -2.03
C LYS A 177 14.64 34.33 -1.79
N LEU A 178 13.87 35.14 -2.51
CA LEU A 178 13.77 36.57 -2.30
C LEU A 178 13.22 36.91 -0.90
N ASP A 179 12.31 36.09 -0.39
CA ASP A 179 11.78 36.18 0.98
C ASP A 179 12.75 35.64 2.05
N GLY A 180 13.98 35.28 1.68
CA GLY A 180 15.00 34.77 2.60
C GLY A 180 14.75 33.34 3.11
N THR A 181 13.89 32.59 2.47
CA THR A 181 13.58 31.21 2.86
C THR A 181 14.78 30.30 2.58
N ASN A 182 15.21 29.54 3.61
CA ASN A 182 16.24 28.52 3.43
C ASN A 182 15.68 27.23 2.83
N SER A 183 16.56 26.35 2.33
CA SER A 183 16.16 25.10 1.66
C SER A 183 15.27 24.20 2.51
N PHE A 184 15.50 24.12 3.83
CA PHE A 184 14.69 23.28 4.71
C PHE A 184 13.28 23.85 4.90
N ARG A 185 13.16 25.17 5.12
CA ARG A 185 11.86 25.86 5.19
C ARG A 185 11.11 25.77 3.86
N PHE A 186 11.78 25.94 2.73
CA PHE A 186 11.16 25.74 1.41
C PHE A 186 10.56 24.34 1.27
N PHE A 187 11.26 23.31 1.70
CA PHE A 187 10.74 21.94 1.68
C PHE A 187 9.49 21.76 2.56
N ILE A 188 9.55 22.23 3.82
CA ILE A 188 8.46 22.01 4.79
C ILE A 188 7.27 22.93 4.53
N ASP A 189 7.52 24.24 4.31
CA ASP A 189 6.46 25.25 4.31
C ASP A 189 5.81 25.43 2.93
N PHE A 190 6.51 25.02 1.85
CA PHE A 190 6.02 25.18 0.47
C PHE A 190 5.79 23.81 -0.20
N LEU A 191 6.83 22.98 -0.33
CA LEU A 191 6.74 21.76 -1.12
C LEU A 191 5.82 20.70 -0.49
N ILE A 192 5.90 20.44 0.81
CA ILE A 192 5.02 19.48 1.48
C ILE A 192 3.55 19.90 1.36
N PRO A 193 3.15 21.15 1.66
CA PRO A 193 1.78 21.60 1.49
C PRO A 193 1.26 21.49 0.05
N LEU A 194 2.07 21.86 -0.95
CA LEU A 194 1.72 21.72 -2.36
C LEU A 194 1.57 20.26 -2.78
N SER A 195 2.33 19.36 -2.15
CA SER A 195 2.36 17.93 -2.48
C SER A 195 1.28 17.11 -1.80
N LYS A 196 0.38 17.68 -1.00
CA LYS A 196 -0.60 16.92 -0.17
C LYS A 196 -1.38 15.88 -0.98
N THR A 197 -1.88 16.24 -2.14
CA THR A 197 -2.64 15.32 -3.00
C THR A 197 -1.75 14.17 -3.52
N MET A 198 -0.52 14.51 -3.94
CA MET A 198 0.45 13.51 -4.40
C MET A 198 0.90 12.61 -3.25
N ILE A 199 1.14 13.16 -2.05
CA ILE A 199 1.46 12.41 -0.83
C ILE A 199 0.35 11.41 -0.53
N ALA A 200 -0.91 11.84 -0.53
CA ALA A 200 -2.05 10.98 -0.28
C ALA A 200 -2.15 9.85 -1.33
N ALA A 201 -1.98 10.17 -2.61
CA ALA A 201 -2.03 9.19 -3.70
C ALA A 201 -0.91 8.15 -3.59
N VAL A 202 0.33 8.59 -3.36
CA VAL A 202 1.48 7.69 -3.20
C VAL A 202 1.36 6.88 -1.91
N PHE A 203 0.88 7.47 -0.83
CA PHE A 203 0.64 6.76 0.42
C PHE A 203 -0.36 5.62 0.24
N ILE A 204 -1.52 5.89 -0.38
CA ILE A 204 -2.54 4.87 -0.65
C ILE A 204 -1.97 3.76 -1.55
N PHE A 205 -1.25 4.13 -2.61
CA PHE A 205 -0.61 3.18 -3.51
C PHE A 205 0.37 2.26 -2.77
N MET A 206 1.26 2.83 -1.96
CA MET A 206 2.26 2.08 -1.20
C MET A 206 1.63 1.29 -0.03
N PHE A 207 0.54 1.79 0.55
CA PHE A 207 -0.23 1.05 1.55
C PHE A 207 -0.84 -0.21 0.95
N VAL A 208 -1.54 -0.09 -0.17
CA VAL A 208 -2.15 -1.25 -0.87
C VAL A 208 -1.06 -2.23 -1.32
N PHE A 209 0.05 -1.73 -1.85
CA PHE A 209 1.20 -2.55 -2.21
C PHE A 209 1.76 -3.33 -1.01
N GLY A 210 1.99 -2.65 0.12
CA GLY A 210 2.49 -3.27 1.36
C GLY A 210 1.50 -4.24 1.99
N TYR A 211 0.20 -3.92 1.96
CA TYR A 211 -0.86 -4.77 2.51
C TYR A 211 -0.98 -6.10 1.77
N ASN A 212 -0.80 -6.09 0.45
CA ASN A 212 -0.93 -7.27 -0.39
C ASN A 212 0.36 -8.12 -0.48
N GLN A 213 1.42 -7.78 0.27
CA GLN A 213 2.65 -8.57 0.28
C GLN A 213 2.41 -9.95 0.91
N TYR A 214 2.85 -10.99 0.20
CA TYR A 214 2.79 -12.38 0.65
C TYR A 214 4.20 -12.99 0.86
N LEU A 215 5.00 -13.00 -0.21
CA LEU A 215 6.30 -13.68 -0.20
C LEU A 215 7.29 -13.09 0.78
N TRP A 216 7.32 -11.77 0.93
CA TRP A 216 8.24 -11.13 1.84
C TRP A 216 7.94 -11.45 3.31
N PRO A 217 6.70 -11.26 3.82
CA PRO A 217 6.36 -11.70 5.17
C PRO A 217 6.58 -13.20 5.40
N LEU A 218 6.25 -14.04 4.42
CA LEU A 218 6.43 -15.49 4.52
C LEU A 218 7.88 -15.90 4.80
N ILE A 219 8.86 -15.20 4.23
CA ILE A 219 10.26 -15.50 4.41
C ILE A 219 10.82 -14.82 5.67
N MET A 220 10.32 -13.62 5.98
CA MET A 220 10.81 -12.82 7.11
C MET A 220 10.26 -13.23 8.46
N THR A 221 9.18 -14.02 8.50
CA THR A 221 8.56 -14.40 9.76
C THR A 221 8.40 -15.91 9.88
N THR A 222 9.05 -16.48 10.89
CA THR A 222 8.89 -17.88 11.31
C THR A 222 7.93 -18.00 12.51
N SER A 223 7.68 -16.90 13.23
CA SER A 223 6.76 -16.82 14.36
C SER A 223 5.40 -16.35 13.91
N GLU A 224 4.34 -17.09 14.26
CA GLU A 224 2.94 -16.77 13.90
C GLU A 224 2.51 -15.38 14.38
N GLN A 225 3.07 -14.87 15.47
CA GLN A 225 2.68 -13.56 16.02
C GLN A 225 2.91 -12.38 15.08
N TYR A 226 3.76 -12.53 14.04
CA TYR A 226 4.03 -11.50 13.02
C TYR A 226 3.35 -11.78 11.67
N TRP A 227 2.59 -12.86 11.57
CA TRP A 227 1.93 -13.21 10.33
C TRP A 227 0.92 -12.17 9.90
N THR A 228 0.86 -11.93 8.60
CA THR A 228 -0.08 -11.00 7.96
C THR A 228 -1.34 -11.74 7.51
N VAL A 229 -2.43 -11.01 7.26
CA VAL A 229 -3.68 -11.60 6.81
C VAL A 229 -3.53 -12.35 5.48
N VAL A 230 -2.70 -11.84 4.58
CA VAL A 230 -2.47 -12.47 3.26
C VAL A 230 -1.75 -13.82 3.41
N MET A 231 -0.89 -13.98 4.43
CA MET A 231 -0.31 -15.29 4.77
C MET A 231 -1.37 -16.25 5.32
N GLY A 232 -2.30 -15.73 6.12
CA GLY A 232 -3.35 -16.52 6.74
C GLY A 232 -4.47 -16.99 5.79
N LEU A 233 -4.55 -16.47 4.58
CA LEU A 233 -5.52 -16.86 3.56
C LEU A 233 -5.09 -18.09 2.73
N LYS A 234 -3.90 -18.60 2.92
CA LYS A 234 -3.35 -19.79 2.28
C LYS A 234 -3.28 -20.97 3.24
#